data_6f2b83aba28ae34ed844886c6c178b2e
#
_entry.id   6f2b83aba28ae34ed844886c6c178b2e
#
_cell.length_a   1.000
_cell.length_b   1.000
_cell.length_c   1.000
_cell.angle_alpha   90.00
_cell.angle_beta   90.00
_cell.angle_gamma   90.00
#
_symmetry.space_group_name_H-M   'P 1'
#
loop_
_entity.id
_entity.type
_entity.pdbx_description
1 polymer ?
#
loop_
_entity_poly.entity_id
_entity_poly.type
_entity_poly.pdbx_seq_one_letter_code
_entity_poly.pdbx_strand_id
1 'polypeptide(L)'
;MSIISRSFLGSLFAFAALSLAPAGQAHGSEPKVVRVEPVVRGDKLEIDADIEFELNQQLRDAAQRGVPLYFTADLTITRERWWWFNKSLVDTSRTWRVIYNALTRQWRAGVGELSFPVASLDDAMSVIRHVRNWQVADADDFDEGVVYGGQFRLRLDTSLLPRPFQVNALNSSSWIQGTPWTDFSFTLGDKEQDPS
;
A
#
# COMPACT_ATOMS: atom_id res chain seq x y z
N MET A 1 0.60 88.19 -29.37
CA MET A 1 0.78 87.84 -27.91
C MET A 1 0.27 86.42 -27.75
N SER A 2 1.16 85.50 -27.65
CA SER A 2 1.01 84.04 -27.78
C SER A 2 0.57 83.46 -26.44
N ILE A 3 -0.37 82.53 -26.47
CA ILE A 3 -0.63 81.65 -25.37
C ILE A 3 -0.58 80.22 -25.94
N ILE A 4 0.43 79.49 -25.51
CA ILE A 4 0.66 78.07 -25.86
C ILE A 4 -0.08 77.19 -24.89
N SER A 5 -1.00 76.39 -25.41
CA SER A 5 -1.71 75.32 -24.67
C SER A 5 -0.89 74.05 -24.78
N ARG A 6 -0.43 73.47 -23.65
CA ARG A 6 0.27 72.20 -23.57
C ARG A 6 -0.75 71.13 -23.14
N SER A 7 -1.13 70.28 -24.08
CA SER A 7 -1.90 69.08 -23.79
C SER A 7 -1.04 68.02 -23.11
N PHE A 8 -1.41 67.63 -21.91
CA PHE A 8 -0.84 66.50 -21.19
C PHE A 8 -1.52 65.21 -21.62
N LEU A 9 -0.78 64.35 -22.32
CA LEU A 9 -1.23 63.02 -22.72
C LEU A 9 -0.86 62.05 -21.61
N GLY A 10 -1.81 61.71 -20.77
CA GLY A 10 -1.68 60.70 -19.71
C GLY A 10 -1.70 59.28 -20.26
N SER A 11 -0.54 58.62 -20.24
CA SER A 11 -0.41 57.20 -20.62
C SER A 11 -0.86 56.33 -19.43
N LEU A 12 -1.97 55.64 -19.61
CA LEU A 12 -2.52 54.67 -18.66
C LEU A 12 -1.80 53.33 -18.85
N PHE A 13 -0.82 53.03 -18.02
CA PHE A 13 -0.19 51.68 -17.97
C PHE A 13 -1.13 50.74 -17.20
N ALA A 14 -1.82 49.87 -17.93
CA ALA A 14 -2.55 48.75 -17.35
C ALA A 14 -1.56 47.64 -16.93
N PHE A 15 -1.32 47.54 -15.65
CA PHE A 15 -0.55 46.42 -15.06
C PHE A 15 -1.43 45.18 -15.03
N ALA A 16 -1.27 44.26 -16.01
CA ALA A 16 -1.87 42.95 -15.96
C ALA A 16 -1.13 42.10 -14.92
N ALA A 17 -1.68 41.98 -13.71
CA ALA A 17 -1.21 41.07 -12.69
C ALA A 17 -1.51 39.63 -13.14
N LEU A 18 -0.51 38.95 -13.70
CA LEU A 18 -0.53 37.54 -14.01
C LEU A 18 -0.43 36.78 -12.66
N SER A 19 -1.57 36.38 -12.12
CA SER A 19 -1.65 35.53 -10.93
C SER A 19 -1.08 34.14 -11.28
N LEU A 20 0.19 33.89 -10.91
CA LEU A 20 0.74 32.55 -10.85
C LEU A 20 -0.02 31.79 -9.73
N ALA A 21 -1.01 30.98 -10.11
CA ALA A 21 -1.58 29.99 -9.22
C ALA A 21 -0.46 28.99 -8.85
N PRO A 22 -0.19 28.72 -7.56
CA PRO A 22 0.76 27.68 -7.22
C PRO A 22 0.21 26.37 -7.76
N ALA A 23 0.99 25.71 -8.64
CA ALA A 23 0.71 24.35 -9.06
C ALA A 23 0.70 23.49 -7.78
N GLY A 24 -0.48 23.07 -7.36
CA GLY A 24 -0.64 22.18 -6.22
C GLY A 24 0.18 20.93 -6.50
N GLN A 25 1.22 20.72 -5.71
CA GLN A 25 1.93 19.45 -5.69
C GLN A 25 0.91 18.42 -5.25
N ALA A 26 0.57 17.50 -6.15
CA ALA A 26 -0.19 16.32 -5.81
C ALA A 26 0.66 15.52 -4.80
N HIS A 27 0.44 15.78 -3.52
CA HIS A 27 0.93 14.89 -2.47
C HIS A 27 0.14 13.60 -2.65
N GLY A 28 0.82 12.55 -3.12
CA GLY A 28 0.26 11.21 -3.06
C GLY A 28 -0.22 10.97 -1.63
N SER A 29 -1.42 10.44 -1.45
CA SER A 29 -1.95 10.12 -0.13
C SER A 29 -0.94 9.24 0.62
N GLU A 30 -0.76 9.51 1.92
CA GLU A 30 0.11 8.67 2.75
C GLU A 30 -0.40 7.23 2.69
N PRO A 31 0.51 6.24 2.56
CA PRO A 31 0.12 4.84 2.55
C PRO A 31 -0.61 4.47 3.85
N LYS A 32 -1.77 3.85 3.73
CA LYS A 32 -2.55 3.40 4.89
C LYS A 32 -3.30 2.11 4.60
N VAL A 33 -3.54 1.35 5.64
CA VAL A 33 -4.47 0.23 5.64
C VAL A 33 -5.88 0.79 5.86
N VAL A 34 -6.78 0.53 4.91
CA VAL A 34 -8.17 1.01 4.97
C VAL A 34 -9.03 0.06 5.78
N ARG A 35 -8.80 -1.25 5.58
CA ARG A 35 -9.59 -2.30 6.21
C ARG A 35 -8.76 -3.56 6.36
N VAL A 36 -8.92 -4.24 7.48
CA VAL A 36 -8.48 -5.63 7.70
C VAL A 36 -9.67 -6.40 8.23
N GLU A 37 -10.02 -7.49 7.58
CA GLU A 37 -11.18 -8.30 7.90
C GLU A 37 -10.78 -9.78 8.01
N PRO A 38 -10.74 -10.32 9.23
CA PRO A 38 -10.65 -11.75 9.45
C PRO A 38 -11.95 -12.43 9.05
N VAL A 39 -11.88 -13.47 8.23
CA VAL A 39 -13.02 -14.22 7.72
C VAL A 39 -12.76 -15.71 7.87
N VAL A 40 -13.71 -16.43 8.44
CA VAL A 40 -13.66 -17.90 8.46
C VAL A 40 -14.27 -18.44 7.18
N ARG A 41 -13.49 -19.22 6.42
CA ARG A 41 -13.95 -19.94 5.23
C ARG A 41 -13.61 -21.42 5.37
N GLY A 42 -14.65 -22.23 5.56
CA GLY A 42 -14.47 -23.63 5.91
C GLY A 42 -13.81 -23.78 7.27
N ASP A 43 -12.67 -24.47 7.32
CA ASP A 43 -11.87 -24.71 8.52
C ASP A 43 -10.70 -23.71 8.70
N LYS A 44 -10.62 -22.67 7.87
CA LYS A 44 -9.49 -21.72 7.84
C LYS A 44 -9.91 -20.32 8.25
N LEU A 45 -9.02 -19.69 9.03
CA LEU A 45 -9.04 -18.24 9.23
C LEU A 45 -8.26 -17.57 8.09
N GLU A 46 -8.92 -16.71 7.35
CA GLU A 46 -8.36 -15.95 6.24
C GLU A 46 -8.42 -14.45 6.54
N ILE A 47 -7.50 -13.71 5.96
CA ILE A 47 -7.45 -12.25 6.03
C ILE A 47 -7.76 -11.67 4.67
N ASP A 48 -8.75 -10.79 4.65
CA ASP A 48 -8.99 -9.84 3.57
C ASP A 48 -8.55 -8.46 4.02
N ALA A 49 -7.80 -7.72 3.19
CA ALA A 49 -7.39 -6.36 3.52
C ALA A 49 -7.42 -5.45 2.29
N ASP A 50 -7.77 -4.19 2.53
CA ASP A 50 -7.73 -3.12 1.54
C ASP A 50 -6.73 -2.06 1.98
N ILE A 51 -5.82 -1.69 1.07
CA ILE A 51 -4.70 -0.79 1.33
C ILE A 51 -4.72 0.35 0.31
N GLU A 52 -4.63 1.58 0.77
CA GLU A 52 -4.30 2.73 -0.06
C GLU A 52 -2.78 2.90 -0.09
N PHE A 53 -2.21 2.67 -1.24
CA PHE A 53 -0.78 2.72 -1.45
C PHE A 53 -0.47 3.04 -2.91
N GLU A 54 0.37 4.05 -3.14
CA GLU A 54 0.84 4.42 -4.47
C GLU A 54 2.36 4.41 -4.53
N LEU A 55 2.88 3.90 -5.64
CA LEU A 55 4.31 3.97 -5.90
C LEU A 55 4.72 5.41 -6.18
N ASN A 56 5.80 5.84 -5.56
CA ASN A 56 6.45 7.07 -5.98
C ASN A 56 7.09 6.92 -7.37
N GLN A 57 7.44 8.04 -7.99
CA GLN A 57 7.97 8.06 -9.36
C GLN A 57 9.25 7.22 -9.49
N GLN A 58 10.13 7.26 -8.51
CA GLN A 58 11.40 6.51 -8.54
C GLN A 58 11.18 5.00 -8.60
N LEU A 59 10.23 4.48 -7.84
CA LEU A 59 9.87 3.05 -7.87
C LEU A 59 9.15 2.67 -9.16
N ARG A 60 8.28 3.53 -9.68
CA ARG A 60 7.65 3.34 -10.99
C ARG A 60 8.69 3.23 -12.10
N ASP A 61 9.66 4.14 -12.13
CA ASP A 61 10.73 4.14 -13.13
C ASP A 61 11.65 2.90 -12.98
N ALA A 62 11.94 2.47 -11.76
CA ALA A 62 12.71 1.26 -11.51
C ALA A 62 11.96 0.01 -12.02
N ALA A 63 10.68 -0.11 -11.68
CA ALA A 63 9.84 -1.22 -12.12
C ALA A 63 9.72 -1.29 -13.65
N GLN A 64 9.52 -0.15 -14.34
CA GLN A 64 9.48 -0.07 -15.80
C GLN A 64 10.79 -0.49 -16.47
N ARG A 65 11.92 -0.31 -15.79
CA ARG A 65 13.24 -0.81 -16.24
C ARG A 65 13.48 -2.29 -15.91
N GLY A 66 12.47 -2.98 -15.39
CA GLY A 66 12.53 -4.41 -15.08
C GLY A 66 13.11 -4.75 -13.71
N VAL A 67 13.26 -3.76 -12.81
CA VAL A 67 13.62 -4.04 -11.42
C VAL A 67 12.44 -4.70 -10.74
N PRO A 68 12.57 -5.92 -10.18
CA PRO A 68 11.49 -6.55 -9.45
C PRO A 68 11.23 -5.78 -8.15
N LEU A 69 9.96 -5.53 -7.85
CA LEU A 69 9.53 -4.98 -6.57
C LEU A 69 8.88 -6.07 -5.72
N TYR A 70 9.21 -6.09 -4.44
CA TYR A 70 8.67 -7.05 -3.49
C TYR A 70 7.89 -6.31 -2.41
N PHE A 71 6.63 -6.70 -2.23
CA PHE A 71 5.74 -6.14 -1.20
C PHE A 71 5.40 -7.22 -0.21
N THR A 72 5.69 -6.97 1.06
CA THR A 72 5.41 -7.92 2.13
C THR A 72 4.34 -7.34 3.05
N ALA A 73 3.24 -8.07 3.19
CA ALA A 73 2.29 -7.86 4.27
C ALA A 73 2.75 -8.67 5.49
N ASP A 74 2.89 -8.01 6.61
CA ASP A 74 3.17 -8.64 7.90
C ASP A 74 1.87 -8.63 8.73
N LEU A 75 1.57 -9.76 9.37
CA LEU A 75 0.39 -9.97 10.20
C LEU A 75 0.76 -10.62 11.51
N THR A 76 0.26 -10.08 12.61
CA THR A 76 0.28 -10.75 13.92
C THR A 76 -1.13 -10.82 14.47
N ILE A 77 -1.47 -11.93 15.14
CA ILE A 77 -2.71 -12.06 15.91
C ILE A 77 -2.35 -12.55 17.30
N THR A 78 -2.91 -11.90 18.30
CA THR A 78 -2.67 -12.17 19.70
C THR A 78 -4.00 -12.33 20.46
N ARG A 79 -3.98 -13.16 21.49
CA ARG A 79 -5.07 -13.20 22.46
C ARG A 79 -4.72 -12.30 23.62
N GLU A 80 -5.54 -11.30 23.92
CA GLU A 80 -5.39 -10.49 25.11
C GLU A 80 -5.58 -11.34 26.36
N ARG A 81 -4.58 -11.27 27.26
CA ARG A 81 -4.66 -11.88 28.60
C ARG A 81 -4.49 -10.79 29.63
N TRP A 82 -5.42 -10.71 30.55
CA TRP A 82 -5.51 -9.57 31.48
C TRP A 82 -4.35 -9.46 32.50
N TRP A 83 -3.42 -10.46 32.61
CA TRP A 83 -2.40 -10.45 33.67
C TRP A 83 -1.00 -10.99 33.33
N TRP A 84 -0.73 -11.46 32.11
CA TRP A 84 0.59 -11.88 31.67
C TRP A 84 0.72 -11.61 30.16
N PHE A 85 1.90 -11.84 29.60
CA PHE A 85 2.21 -11.56 28.20
C PHE A 85 1.14 -12.06 27.23
N ASN A 86 0.79 -11.26 26.25
CA ASN A 86 -0.06 -11.65 25.14
C ASN A 86 0.55 -12.86 24.45
N LYS A 87 -0.24 -13.91 24.24
CA LYS A 87 0.22 -15.07 23.48
C LYS A 87 0.03 -14.76 21.99
N SER A 88 1.14 -14.71 21.23
CA SER A 88 1.07 -14.69 19.77
C SER A 88 0.48 -16.03 19.30
N LEU A 89 -0.62 -15.98 18.58
CA LEU A 89 -1.25 -17.13 17.94
C LEU A 89 -0.82 -17.23 16.49
N VAL A 90 -0.71 -16.09 15.82
CA VAL A 90 -0.27 -15.98 14.43
C VAL A 90 0.83 -14.93 14.35
N ASP A 91 1.91 -15.25 13.67
CA ASP A 91 2.96 -14.35 13.24
C ASP A 91 3.41 -14.82 11.86
N THR A 92 2.91 -14.15 10.83
CA THR A 92 3.10 -14.60 9.44
C THR A 92 3.25 -13.43 8.50
N SER A 93 3.80 -13.71 7.32
CA SER A 93 3.93 -12.72 6.26
C SER A 93 3.64 -13.33 4.89
N ARG A 94 3.15 -12.49 3.98
CA ARG A 94 2.94 -12.85 2.58
C ARG A 94 3.64 -11.83 1.69
N THR A 95 4.48 -12.32 0.78
CA THR A 95 5.23 -11.46 -0.14
C THR A 95 4.74 -11.62 -1.57
N TRP A 96 4.41 -10.51 -2.20
CA TRP A 96 4.12 -10.40 -3.63
C TRP A 96 5.33 -9.87 -4.37
N ARG A 97 5.52 -10.37 -5.58
CA ARG A 97 6.51 -9.87 -6.53
C ARG A 97 5.81 -9.24 -7.72
N VAL A 98 6.23 -8.03 -8.08
CA VAL A 98 5.85 -7.34 -9.31
C VAL A 98 7.08 -7.18 -10.17
N ILE A 99 7.00 -7.57 -11.43
CA ILE A 99 8.10 -7.47 -12.38
C ILE A 99 7.60 -7.15 -13.79
N TYR A 100 8.33 -6.31 -14.50
CA TYR A 100 8.17 -6.08 -15.93
C TYR A 100 9.19 -6.93 -16.71
N ASN A 101 8.69 -7.76 -17.61
CA ASN A 101 9.53 -8.50 -18.54
C ASN A 101 9.67 -7.69 -19.84
N ALA A 102 10.83 -7.09 -20.04
CA ALA A 102 11.10 -6.24 -21.21
C ALA A 102 11.08 -7.03 -22.54
N LEU A 103 11.40 -8.34 -22.52
CA LEU A 103 11.40 -9.18 -23.73
C LEU A 103 9.98 -9.46 -24.22
N THR A 104 9.08 -9.80 -23.29
CA THR A 104 7.67 -10.10 -23.62
C THR A 104 6.78 -8.86 -23.51
N ARG A 105 7.30 -7.74 -23.00
CA ARG A 105 6.58 -6.50 -22.69
C ARG A 105 5.36 -6.73 -21.79
N GLN A 106 5.48 -7.65 -20.84
CA GLN A 106 4.39 -8.03 -19.96
C GLN A 106 4.74 -7.73 -18.50
N TRP A 107 3.78 -7.23 -17.77
CA TRP A 107 3.82 -7.18 -16.33
C TRP A 107 3.41 -8.53 -15.76
N ARG A 108 4.01 -8.89 -14.65
CA ARG A 108 3.62 -10.08 -13.89
C ARG A 108 3.52 -9.72 -12.41
N ALA A 109 2.49 -10.22 -11.75
CA ALA A 109 2.29 -10.12 -10.32
C ALA A 109 2.02 -11.51 -9.73
N GLY A 110 2.39 -11.75 -8.47
CA GLY A 110 2.09 -13.01 -7.82
C GLY A 110 2.81 -13.21 -6.50
N VAL A 111 2.53 -14.32 -5.84
CA VAL A 111 3.06 -14.72 -4.53
C VAL A 111 4.04 -15.87 -4.71
N GLY A 112 5.24 -15.77 -4.12
CA GLY A 112 6.27 -16.80 -4.23
C GLY A 112 6.64 -17.11 -5.68
N GLU A 113 6.59 -18.39 -6.05
CA GLU A 113 6.86 -18.86 -7.43
C GLU A 113 5.67 -18.67 -8.37
N LEU A 114 4.46 -18.50 -7.82
CA LEU A 114 3.25 -18.33 -8.61
C LEU A 114 3.11 -16.88 -9.05
N SER A 115 3.17 -16.65 -10.35
CA SER A 115 2.94 -15.33 -10.94
C SER A 115 2.12 -15.43 -12.21
N PHE A 116 1.23 -14.47 -12.40
CA PHE A 116 0.35 -14.38 -13.57
C PHE A 116 0.58 -13.06 -14.32
N PRO A 117 0.32 -13.05 -15.64
CA PRO A 117 0.43 -11.83 -16.43
C PRO A 117 -0.69 -10.85 -16.07
N VAL A 118 -0.34 -9.57 -16.05
CA VAL A 118 -1.27 -8.45 -15.86
C VAL A 118 -1.02 -7.41 -16.95
N ALA A 119 -2.01 -6.57 -17.25
CA ALA A 119 -1.92 -5.66 -18.37
C ALA A 119 -1.02 -4.44 -18.08
N SER A 120 -0.97 -3.99 -16.83
CA SER A 120 -0.26 -2.77 -16.44
C SER A 120 0.39 -2.90 -15.07
N LEU A 121 1.25 -1.92 -14.74
CA LEU A 121 1.78 -1.77 -13.39
C LEU A 121 0.66 -1.48 -12.38
N ASP A 122 -0.34 -0.69 -12.77
CA ASP A 122 -1.45 -0.36 -11.88
C ASP A 122 -2.35 -1.57 -11.59
N ASP A 123 -2.52 -2.48 -12.56
CA ASP A 123 -3.19 -3.77 -12.32
C ASP A 123 -2.36 -4.66 -11.38
N ALA A 124 -1.03 -4.68 -11.55
CA ALA A 124 -0.15 -5.39 -10.63
C ALA A 124 -0.26 -4.84 -9.20
N MET A 125 -0.29 -3.51 -9.06
CA MET A 125 -0.46 -2.86 -7.76
C MET A 125 -1.86 -3.08 -7.17
N SER A 126 -2.89 -3.23 -8.00
CA SER A 126 -4.23 -3.57 -7.54
C SER A 126 -4.28 -4.92 -6.81
N VAL A 127 -3.52 -5.92 -7.30
CA VAL A 127 -3.41 -7.23 -6.64
C VAL A 127 -2.85 -7.10 -5.22
N ILE A 128 -1.91 -6.17 -5.02
CA ILE A 128 -1.25 -5.96 -3.72
C ILE A 128 -2.14 -5.13 -2.80
N ARG A 129 -2.85 -4.13 -3.35
CA ARG A 129 -3.77 -3.27 -2.59
C ARG A 129 -5.02 -3.99 -2.09
N HIS A 130 -5.38 -5.10 -2.74
CA HIS A 130 -6.55 -5.90 -2.39
C HIS A 130 -6.11 -7.32 -2.02
N VAL A 131 -5.61 -7.48 -0.80
CA VAL A 131 -5.29 -8.81 -0.26
C VAL A 131 -6.60 -9.57 -0.07
N ARG A 132 -6.69 -10.78 -0.62
CA ARG A 132 -7.87 -11.63 -0.52
C ARG A 132 -7.46 -13.07 -0.25
N ASN A 133 -8.29 -13.76 0.50
CA ASN A 133 -8.15 -15.18 0.80
C ASN A 133 -6.74 -15.53 1.31
N TRP A 134 -6.19 -14.68 2.18
CA TRP A 134 -4.91 -14.98 2.82
C TRP A 134 -5.13 -15.89 4.01
N GLN A 135 -5.02 -17.17 3.80
CA GLN A 135 -5.09 -18.19 4.85
C GLN A 135 -3.92 -18.01 5.82
N VAL A 136 -4.22 -17.82 7.10
CA VAL A 136 -3.24 -17.46 8.14
C VAL A 136 -3.19 -18.44 9.29
N ALA A 137 -4.28 -19.17 9.53
CA ALA A 137 -4.39 -20.18 10.60
C ALA A 137 -5.55 -21.13 10.34
N ASP A 138 -5.66 -22.16 11.17
CA ASP A 138 -6.85 -22.98 11.28
C ASP A 138 -7.88 -22.26 12.19
N ALA A 139 -9.15 -22.30 11.83
CA ALA A 139 -10.21 -21.66 12.61
C ALA A 139 -10.35 -22.29 14.01
N ASP A 140 -10.01 -23.57 14.12
CA ASP A 140 -10.07 -24.32 15.39
C ASP A 140 -8.99 -23.90 16.41
N ASP A 141 -7.99 -23.11 15.99
CA ASP A 141 -6.99 -22.51 16.89
C ASP A 141 -7.56 -21.34 17.70
N PHE A 142 -8.79 -20.91 17.41
CA PHE A 142 -9.46 -19.75 18.00
C PHE A 142 -10.75 -20.18 18.71
N ASP A 143 -10.90 -19.73 19.95
CA ASP A 143 -12.10 -19.98 20.74
C ASP A 143 -13.23 -19.01 20.32
N GLU A 144 -14.46 -19.51 20.24
CA GLU A 144 -15.65 -18.71 19.96
C GLU A 144 -15.93 -17.71 21.09
N GLY A 145 -16.43 -16.52 20.75
CA GLY A 145 -16.77 -15.47 21.71
C GLY A 145 -15.57 -14.79 22.38
N VAL A 146 -14.35 -15.16 22.04
CA VAL A 146 -13.13 -14.53 22.56
C VAL A 146 -12.71 -13.38 21.65
N VAL A 147 -12.33 -12.25 22.24
CA VAL A 147 -11.77 -11.11 21.51
C VAL A 147 -10.28 -11.35 21.25
N TYR A 148 -9.89 -11.24 20.00
CA TYR A 148 -8.52 -11.29 19.52
C TYR A 148 -8.10 -9.93 18.99
N GLY A 149 -6.88 -9.51 19.32
CA GLY A 149 -6.23 -8.33 18.72
C GLY A 149 -5.29 -8.75 17.61
N GLY A 150 -5.16 -7.93 16.58
CA GLY A 150 -4.22 -8.16 15.50
C GLY A 150 -3.57 -6.87 15.03
N GLN A 151 -2.44 -7.02 14.36
CA GLN A 151 -1.73 -5.93 13.70
C GLN A 151 -1.40 -6.33 12.27
N PHE A 152 -1.59 -5.41 11.36
CA PHE A 152 -1.31 -5.59 9.94
C PHE A 152 -0.53 -4.39 9.40
N ARG A 153 0.42 -4.63 8.50
CA ARG A 153 1.05 -3.60 7.67
C ARG A 153 1.44 -4.15 6.32
N LEU A 154 1.59 -3.26 5.33
CA LEU A 154 2.22 -3.55 4.05
C LEU A 154 3.51 -2.73 3.93
N ARG A 155 4.61 -3.33 3.45
CA ARG A 155 5.88 -2.65 3.20
C ARG A 155 6.54 -3.11 1.91
N LEU A 156 7.31 -2.23 1.29
CA LEU A 156 8.27 -2.61 0.25
C LEU A 156 9.43 -3.34 0.92
N ASP A 157 9.69 -4.59 0.52
CA ASP A 157 10.80 -5.37 1.06
C ASP A 157 12.07 -5.15 0.24
N THR A 158 12.87 -4.21 0.69
CA THR A 158 14.13 -3.85 0.02
C THR A 158 15.21 -4.92 0.16
N SER A 159 15.09 -5.84 1.13
CA SER A 159 16.05 -6.92 1.33
C SER A 159 16.02 -7.99 0.22
N LEU A 160 14.89 -8.07 -0.48
CA LEU A 160 14.69 -8.99 -1.60
C LEU A 160 15.09 -8.40 -2.96
N LEU A 161 15.44 -7.12 -3.01
CA LEU A 161 15.90 -6.48 -4.24
C LEU A 161 17.26 -7.04 -4.69
N PRO A 162 17.58 -6.98 -6.00
CA PRO A 162 18.94 -7.25 -6.47
C PRO A 162 19.96 -6.34 -5.77
N ARG A 163 21.14 -6.87 -5.44
CA ARG A 163 22.15 -6.19 -4.60
C ARG A 163 22.44 -4.73 -4.95
N PRO A 164 22.58 -4.31 -6.22
CA PRO A 164 22.82 -2.90 -6.55
C PRO A 164 21.69 -1.97 -6.05
N PHE A 165 20.45 -2.45 -6.04
CA PHE A 165 19.28 -1.69 -5.60
C PHE A 165 19.12 -1.69 -4.08
N GLN A 166 19.59 -2.73 -3.38
CA GLN A 166 19.63 -2.75 -1.91
C GLN A 166 20.50 -1.60 -1.36
N VAL A 167 21.67 -1.36 -1.96
CA VAL A 167 22.56 -0.27 -1.55
C VAL A 167 21.90 1.10 -1.80
N ASN A 168 21.22 1.26 -2.92
CA ASN A 168 20.48 2.49 -3.21
C ASN A 168 19.32 2.68 -2.21
N ALA A 169 18.63 1.61 -1.85
CA ALA A 169 17.54 1.65 -0.89
C ALA A 169 17.99 2.07 0.52
N LEU A 170 19.18 1.66 0.95
CA LEU A 170 19.75 2.07 2.24
C LEU A 170 20.09 3.57 2.28
N ASN A 171 20.39 4.18 1.14
CA ASN A 171 20.82 5.57 1.04
C ASN A 171 19.71 6.55 0.61
N SER A 172 18.48 6.08 0.40
CA SER A 172 17.39 6.91 -0.10
C SER A 172 16.06 6.54 0.54
N SER A 173 15.45 7.49 1.23
CA SER A 173 14.12 7.34 1.84
C SER A 173 13.01 7.03 0.83
N SER A 174 13.21 7.34 -0.44
CA SER A 174 12.23 7.04 -1.51
C SER A 174 12.02 5.53 -1.76
N TRP A 175 12.93 4.68 -1.28
CA TRP A 175 12.78 3.22 -1.31
C TRP A 175 12.14 2.66 -0.03
N ILE A 176 11.95 3.50 0.99
CA ILE A 176 11.28 3.11 2.23
C ILE A 176 9.82 3.46 2.06
N GLN A 177 9.02 2.51 1.59
CA GLN A 177 7.58 2.69 1.43
C GLN A 177 6.81 1.57 2.14
N GLY A 178 5.77 1.96 2.83
CA GLY A 178 4.89 1.04 3.52
C GLY A 178 3.87 1.78 4.38
N THR A 179 2.87 1.06 4.86
CA THR A 179 1.89 1.58 5.80
C THR A 179 2.46 1.52 7.22
N PRO A 180 1.98 2.35 8.15
CA PRO A 180 2.16 2.08 9.56
C PRO A 180 1.50 0.74 9.93
N TRP A 181 1.85 0.21 11.10
CA TRP A 181 1.08 -0.87 11.72
C TRP A 181 -0.34 -0.37 12.02
N THR A 182 -1.32 -1.18 11.63
CA THR A 182 -2.73 -0.90 11.85
C THR A 182 -3.29 -1.99 12.74
N ASP A 183 -3.79 -1.58 13.90
CA ASP A 183 -4.45 -2.45 14.85
C ASP A 183 -5.87 -2.79 14.36
N PHE A 184 -6.28 -4.03 14.59
CA PHE A 184 -7.66 -4.47 14.40
C PHE A 184 -8.03 -5.46 15.50
N SER A 185 -9.32 -5.68 15.70
CA SER A 185 -9.83 -6.69 16.64
C SER A 185 -10.99 -7.44 16.01
N PHE A 186 -11.17 -8.68 16.42
CA PHE A 186 -12.26 -9.52 15.95
C PHE A 186 -12.66 -10.56 17.00
N THR A 187 -13.83 -11.11 16.80
CA THR A 187 -14.36 -12.23 17.58
C THR A 187 -14.93 -13.22 16.59
N LEU A 188 -14.63 -14.51 16.76
CA LEU A 188 -15.31 -15.53 16.00
C LEU A 188 -16.70 -15.71 16.60
N GLY A 189 -17.74 -15.53 15.78
CA GLY A 189 -19.10 -15.86 16.14
C GLY A 189 -19.33 -17.37 16.17
N ASP A 190 -20.44 -17.80 16.76
CA ASP A 190 -20.89 -19.17 16.67
C ASP A 190 -20.94 -19.60 15.20
N LYS A 191 -20.34 -20.75 14.89
CA LYS A 191 -20.49 -21.35 13.55
C LYS A 191 -21.99 -21.51 13.33
N GLU A 192 -22.56 -20.68 12.46
CA GLU A 192 -23.94 -20.86 12.03
C GLU A 192 -24.03 -22.28 11.44
N GLN A 193 -24.65 -23.18 12.20
CA GLN A 193 -24.87 -24.53 11.74
C GLN A 193 -25.80 -24.41 10.54
N ASP A 194 -25.25 -24.68 9.36
CA ASP A 194 -26.03 -24.78 8.12
C ASP A 194 -27.16 -25.80 8.39
N PRO A 195 -28.44 -25.41 8.37
CA PRO A 195 -29.53 -26.33 8.61
C PRO A 195 -29.61 -27.29 7.41
N SER A 196 -29.15 -28.50 7.63
CA SER A 196 -29.26 -29.65 6.72
C SER A 196 -30.71 -30.01 6.37
#